data_c4882f48782c560c5595dd24a709a0af
#
_entry.id   c4882f48782c560c5595dd24a709a0af
#
_cell.length_a   1.000
_cell.length_b   1.000
_cell.length_c   1.000
_cell.angle_alpha   90.00
_cell.angle_beta   90.00
_cell.angle_gamma   90.00
#
_symmetry.space_group_name_H-M   'P 1'
#
loop_
_entity.id
_entity.type
_entity.pdbx_description
1 polymer ?
#
loop_
_entity_poly.entity_id
_entity_poly.type
_entity_poly.pdbx_seq_one_letter_code
_entity_poly.pdbx_strand_id
1 'polypeptide(L)'
;MDRIVLSTLVHRDPETVFETVRDFRTYPNYAPVLDAVSADGDGGIGTRYDLDFSWWKLTYTARSEVTAIDAPERLAWRLREDVDAAGEWRIEPAPDAAPPDVETASRLFFDVAYDPHTADPNAISLPRFVSLDRVIGLVRPRLYDEAEKVVRRLVADIEGETRDVELTVHEQPGS
;
A
#
# COMPACT_ATOMS: atom_id res chain seq x y z
N MET A 1 -12.60 -1.12 -13.21
CA MET A 1 -11.49 -1.36 -12.29
C MET A 1 -10.85 -0.03 -11.93
N ASP A 2 -10.64 0.21 -10.67
CA ASP A 2 -9.97 1.40 -10.18
C ASP A 2 -8.47 1.14 -10.00
N ARG A 3 -7.67 2.18 -10.10
CA ARG A 3 -6.22 2.09 -9.91
C ARG A 3 -5.67 3.32 -9.22
N ILE A 4 -4.69 3.11 -8.36
CA ILE A 4 -3.91 4.17 -7.73
C ILE A 4 -2.45 3.93 -8.06
N VAL A 5 -1.79 4.91 -8.64
CA VAL A 5 -0.35 4.88 -8.89
C VAL A 5 0.26 6.17 -8.37
N LEU A 6 1.12 6.02 -7.35
CA LEU A 6 1.85 7.10 -6.73
C LEU A 6 3.35 6.86 -6.87
N SER A 7 4.13 7.91 -6.99
CA SER A 7 5.59 7.80 -6.88
C SER A 7 6.18 8.94 -6.07
N THR A 8 7.32 8.68 -5.48
CA THR A 8 8.09 9.68 -4.74
C THR A 8 9.57 9.35 -4.75
N LEU A 9 10.39 10.33 -4.42
CA LEU A 9 11.82 10.15 -4.25
C LEU A 9 12.12 9.83 -2.78
N VAL A 10 12.90 8.78 -2.53
CA VAL A 10 13.39 8.39 -1.21
C VAL A 10 14.91 8.57 -1.19
N HIS A 11 15.42 9.26 -0.19
CA HIS A 11 16.86 9.58 -0.06
C HIS A 11 17.64 8.42 0.56
N ARG A 12 17.45 7.22 -0.01
CA ARG A 12 18.17 5.99 0.36
C ARG A 12 18.31 5.10 -0.87
N ASP A 13 19.21 4.13 -0.78
CA ASP A 13 19.44 3.12 -1.82
C ASP A 13 18.24 2.15 -1.97
N PRO A 14 18.10 1.51 -3.14
CA PRO A 14 16.99 0.58 -3.38
C PRO A 14 16.88 -0.57 -2.38
N GLU A 15 17.98 -1.14 -1.93
CA GLU A 15 18.00 -2.24 -0.97
C GLU A 15 17.39 -1.82 0.37
N THR A 16 17.73 -0.64 0.86
CA THR A 16 17.19 -0.10 2.12
C THR A 16 15.70 0.16 2.01
N VAL A 17 15.25 0.72 0.89
CA VAL A 17 13.82 0.96 0.62
C VAL A 17 13.06 -0.37 0.56
N PHE A 18 13.61 -1.35 -0.16
CA PHE A 18 12.99 -2.66 -0.32
C PHE A 18 12.81 -3.39 1.02
N GLU A 19 13.83 -3.37 1.89
CA GLU A 19 13.77 -4.02 3.20
C GLU A 19 12.63 -3.49 4.07
N THR A 20 12.26 -2.23 3.93
CA THR A 20 11.14 -1.64 4.67
C THR A 20 9.79 -2.01 4.04
N VAL A 21 9.65 -1.87 2.72
CA VAL A 21 8.35 -2.13 2.07
C VAL A 21 7.97 -3.61 2.03
N ARG A 22 8.94 -4.50 2.10
CA ARG A 22 8.68 -5.96 2.06
C ARG A 22 8.04 -6.51 3.32
N ASP A 23 8.20 -5.86 4.47
CA ASP A 23 7.67 -6.35 5.74
C ASP A 23 6.30 -5.75 6.05
N PHE A 24 5.25 -6.43 5.59
CA PHE A 24 3.87 -6.00 5.77
C PHE A 24 3.45 -5.94 7.24
N ARG A 25 4.13 -6.64 8.13
CA ARG A 25 3.83 -6.63 9.58
C ARG A 25 4.07 -5.25 10.20
N THR A 26 4.87 -4.41 9.57
CA THR A 26 5.16 -3.05 10.05
C THR A 26 4.14 -2.02 9.58
N TYR A 27 3.26 -2.37 8.63
CA TYR A 27 2.34 -1.44 7.98
C TYR A 27 1.33 -0.76 8.92
N PRO A 28 0.90 -1.35 10.05
CA PRO A 28 0.10 -0.59 11.03
C PRO A 28 0.76 0.70 11.52
N ASN A 29 2.07 0.79 11.48
CA ASN A 29 2.81 2.01 11.84
C ASN A 29 2.57 3.15 10.83
N TYR A 30 2.16 2.84 9.61
CA TYR A 30 1.98 3.80 8.52
C TYR A 30 0.53 4.08 8.16
N ALA A 31 -0.35 3.14 8.44
CA ALA A 31 -1.77 3.20 8.06
C ALA A 31 -2.66 3.22 9.32
N PRO A 32 -3.30 4.37 9.64
CA PRO A 32 -4.15 4.47 10.83
C PRO A 32 -5.37 3.55 10.81
N VAL A 33 -5.84 3.18 9.62
CA VAL A 33 -7.01 2.30 9.44
C VAL A 33 -6.63 0.81 9.53
N LEU A 34 -5.35 0.49 9.60
CA LEU A 34 -4.85 -0.87 9.70
C LEU A 34 -4.49 -1.18 11.16
N ASP A 35 -5.28 -2.04 11.79
CA ASP A 35 -5.14 -2.34 13.23
C ASP A 35 -4.03 -3.37 13.50
N ALA A 36 -3.93 -4.39 12.66
CA ALA A 36 -2.98 -5.47 12.84
C ALA A 36 -2.68 -6.18 11.52
N VAL A 37 -1.51 -6.79 11.44
CA VAL A 37 -1.12 -7.67 10.35
C VAL A 37 -0.53 -8.95 10.95
N SER A 38 -1.05 -10.11 10.53
CA SER A 38 -0.47 -11.41 10.83
C SER A 38 0.11 -12.04 9.57
N ALA A 39 1.19 -12.78 9.72
CA ALA A 39 1.92 -13.39 8.60
C ALA A 39 1.94 -14.91 8.73
N ASP A 40 1.77 -15.60 7.60
CA ASP A 40 1.99 -17.03 7.43
C ASP A 40 3.01 -17.19 6.29
N GLY A 41 4.26 -17.36 6.67
CA GLY A 41 5.41 -17.45 5.79
C GLY A 41 6.57 -16.56 6.24
N ASP A 42 7.64 -16.59 5.46
CA ASP A 42 8.91 -15.91 5.77
C ASP A 42 9.10 -14.56 5.04
N GLY A 43 8.08 -14.11 4.32
CA GLY A 43 8.13 -12.89 3.51
C GLY A 43 8.48 -13.13 2.04
N GLY A 44 8.78 -14.37 1.66
CA GLY A 44 9.02 -14.75 0.26
C GLY A 44 7.74 -14.96 -0.54
N ILE A 45 7.89 -15.38 -1.80
CA ILE A 45 6.76 -15.70 -2.68
C ILE A 45 5.88 -16.77 -2.01
N GLY A 46 4.56 -16.56 -2.03
CA GLY A 46 3.59 -17.44 -1.39
C GLY A 46 3.30 -17.09 0.07
N THR A 47 4.01 -16.16 0.68
CA THR A 47 3.69 -15.68 2.02
C THR A 47 2.32 -15.04 2.03
N ARG A 48 1.51 -15.40 3.03
CA ARG A 48 0.15 -14.90 3.21
C ARG A 48 0.12 -13.94 4.38
N TYR A 49 -0.57 -12.83 4.18
CA TYR A 49 -0.77 -11.82 5.20
C TYR A 49 -2.26 -11.58 5.39
N ASP A 50 -2.70 -11.55 6.65
CA ASP A 50 -4.03 -11.09 7.02
C ASP A 50 -3.90 -9.68 7.57
N LEU A 51 -4.55 -8.73 6.90
CA LEU A 51 -4.52 -7.30 7.24
C LEU A 51 -5.88 -6.90 7.79
N ASP A 52 -5.94 -6.57 9.07
CA ASP A 52 -7.18 -6.22 9.75
C ASP A 52 -7.41 -4.71 9.68
N PHE A 53 -8.38 -4.30 8.88
CA PHE A 53 -8.78 -2.91 8.72
C PHE A 53 -9.99 -2.58 9.55
N SER A 54 -10.00 -1.38 10.13
CA SER A 54 -11.20 -0.78 10.70
C SER A 54 -11.27 0.71 10.34
N TRP A 55 -12.44 1.13 9.90
CA TRP A 55 -12.69 2.51 9.55
C TRP A 55 -14.16 2.83 9.84
N TRP A 56 -14.41 3.86 10.66
CA TRP A 56 -15.74 4.22 11.11
C TRP A 56 -16.42 2.99 11.77
N LYS A 57 -17.55 2.51 11.26
CA LYS A 57 -18.25 1.31 11.75
C LYS A 57 -18.00 0.06 10.90
N LEU A 58 -16.98 0.10 10.04
CA LEU A 58 -16.64 -0.97 9.12
C LEU A 58 -15.40 -1.72 9.61
N THR A 59 -15.43 -3.03 9.50
CA THR A 59 -14.25 -3.89 9.70
C THR A 59 -14.10 -4.83 8.53
N TYR A 60 -12.86 -5.07 8.12
CA TYR A 60 -12.54 -5.98 7.03
C TYR A 60 -11.15 -6.56 7.22
N THR A 61 -11.01 -7.87 6.98
CA THR A 61 -9.72 -8.54 6.95
C THR A 61 -9.36 -8.83 5.50
N ALA A 62 -8.34 -8.16 4.97
CA ALA A 62 -7.79 -8.44 3.65
C ALA A 62 -6.81 -9.62 3.74
N ARG A 63 -7.02 -10.64 2.93
CA ARG A 63 -6.14 -11.81 2.85
C ARG A 63 -5.29 -11.72 1.61
N SER A 64 -4.04 -11.39 1.81
CA SER A 64 -3.07 -11.10 0.75
C SER A 64 -2.08 -12.25 0.60
N GLU A 65 -1.52 -12.38 -0.60
CA GLU A 65 -0.46 -13.32 -0.93
C GLU A 65 0.60 -12.64 -1.78
N VAL A 66 1.87 -12.83 -1.43
CA VAL A 66 2.99 -12.35 -2.24
C VAL A 66 3.11 -13.22 -3.49
N THR A 67 3.03 -12.59 -4.65
CA THR A 67 2.99 -13.29 -5.95
C THR A 67 4.29 -13.22 -6.72
N ALA A 68 5.10 -12.17 -6.51
CA ALA A 68 6.39 -12.02 -7.18
C ALA A 68 7.35 -11.18 -6.34
N ILE A 69 8.62 -11.52 -6.41
CA ILE A 69 9.71 -10.75 -5.80
C ILE A 69 10.88 -10.72 -6.77
N ASP A 70 11.30 -9.49 -7.12
CA ASP A 70 12.54 -9.20 -7.84
C ASP A 70 13.33 -8.19 -7.01
N ALA A 71 13.99 -8.67 -5.96
CA ALA A 71 14.66 -7.80 -5.00
C ALA A 71 15.90 -7.13 -5.62
N PRO A 72 16.14 -5.84 -5.38
CA PRO A 72 15.35 -4.90 -4.60
C PRO A 72 14.36 -4.06 -5.42
N GLU A 73 14.01 -4.48 -6.62
CA GLU A 73 13.30 -3.66 -7.61
C GLU A 73 11.78 -3.77 -7.53
N ARG A 74 11.27 -4.93 -7.09
CA ARG A 74 9.83 -5.18 -7.17
C ARG A 74 9.36 -6.19 -6.14
N LEU A 75 8.20 -5.93 -5.56
CA LEU A 75 7.43 -6.89 -4.77
C LEU A 75 5.95 -6.75 -5.14
N ALA A 76 5.35 -7.85 -5.62
CA ALA A 76 3.95 -7.88 -6.03
C ALA A 76 3.13 -8.77 -5.10
N TRP A 77 1.86 -8.42 -4.96
CA TRP A 77 0.89 -9.14 -4.13
C TRP A 77 -0.51 -9.10 -4.76
N ARG A 78 -1.38 -9.98 -4.29
CA ARG A 78 -2.80 -9.96 -4.64
C ARG A 78 -3.65 -10.31 -3.43
N LEU A 79 -4.90 -9.91 -3.43
CA LEU A 79 -5.87 -10.44 -2.50
C LEU A 79 -6.34 -11.82 -2.98
N ARG A 80 -6.53 -12.72 -2.04
CA ARG A 80 -6.90 -14.12 -2.32
C ARG A 80 -8.39 -14.35 -2.47
N GLU A 81 -9.19 -13.50 -1.82
CA GLU A 81 -10.64 -13.64 -1.75
C GLU A 81 -11.31 -12.28 -1.49
N ASP A 82 -12.62 -12.25 -1.55
CA ASP A 82 -13.51 -11.15 -1.18
C ASP A 82 -13.58 -10.00 -2.18
N VAL A 83 -12.47 -9.54 -2.69
CA VAL A 83 -12.40 -8.47 -3.70
C VAL A 83 -11.25 -8.75 -4.65
N ASP A 84 -11.46 -8.45 -5.92
CA ASP A 84 -10.42 -8.56 -6.93
C ASP A 84 -9.49 -7.35 -6.82
N ALA A 85 -8.28 -7.59 -6.32
CA ALA A 85 -7.28 -6.56 -6.11
C ALA A 85 -5.86 -7.13 -6.18
N ALA A 86 -4.97 -6.37 -6.77
CA ALA A 86 -3.55 -6.68 -6.85
C ALA A 86 -2.73 -5.40 -6.82
N GLY A 87 -1.52 -5.49 -6.31
CA GLY A 87 -0.64 -4.33 -6.24
C GLY A 87 0.82 -4.72 -6.28
N GLU A 88 1.65 -3.71 -6.37
CA GLU A 88 3.10 -3.86 -6.30
C GLU A 88 3.78 -2.60 -5.77
N TRP A 89 4.92 -2.82 -5.15
CA TRP A 89 5.94 -1.81 -4.95
C TRP A 89 6.99 -1.98 -6.04
N ARG A 90 7.38 -0.88 -6.66
CA ARG A 90 8.53 -0.85 -7.58
C ARG A 90 9.53 0.18 -7.07
N ILE A 91 10.81 -0.15 -7.19
CA ILE A 91 11.90 0.69 -6.70
C ILE A 91 12.92 0.81 -7.83
N GLU A 92 13.18 2.04 -8.25
CA GLU A 92 14.16 2.34 -9.30
C GLU A 92 15.30 3.15 -8.70
N PRO A 93 16.57 2.80 -8.98
CA PRO A 93 17.68 3.66 -8.61
C PRO A 93 17.54 5.05 -9.27
N ALA A 94 17.75 6.10 -8.48
CA ALA A 94 17.70 7.49 -8.97
C ALA A 94 18.83 8.31 -8.34
N PRO A 95 20.11 7.90 -8.52
CA PRO A 95 21.24 8.58 -7.88
C PRO A 95 21.40 10.03 -8.32
N ASP A 96 21.06 10.34 -9.56
CA ASP A 96 21.16 11.70 -10.11
C ASP A 96 20.10 12.67 -9.54
N ALA A 97 19.06 12.13 -8.93
CA ALA A 97 18.00 12.91 -8.28
C ALA A 97 18.28 13.17 -6.79
N ALA A 98 19.34 12.60 -6.23
CA ALA A 98 19.72 12.82 -4.83
C ALA A 98 20.14 14.29 -4.61
N PRO A 99 19.65 14.95 -3.52
CA PRO A 99 20.14 16.27 -3.14
C PRO A 99 21.66 16.26 -2.85
N PRO A 100 22.33 17.42 -2.88
CA PRO A 100 23.79 17.48 -2.71
C PRO A 100 24.34 16.89 -1.40
N ASP A 101 23.52 16.88 -0.34
CA ASP A 101 23.87 16.35 0.98
C ASP A 101 23.47 14.89 1.19
N VAL A 102 22.95 14.23 0.17
CA VAL A 102 22.47 12.86 0.20
C VAL A 102 23.31 12.00 -0.74
N GLU A 103 23.75 10.84 -0.26
CA GLU A 103 24.64 9.96 -1.02
C GLU A 103 23.97 9.36 -2.25
N THR A 104 22.71 8.91 -2.13
CA THR A 104 21.95 8.35 -3.23
C THR A 104 20.45 8.48 -3.00
N ALA A 105 19.66 8.17 -4.02
CA ALA A 105 18.21 8.19 -3.94
C ALA A 105 17.61 7.06 -4.77
N SER A 106 16.36 6.74 -4.46
CA SER A 106 15.53 5.78 -5.20
C SER A 106 14.17 6.40 -5.48
N ARG A 107 13.56 6.02 -6.58
CA ARG A 107 12.17 6.35 -6.88
C ARG A 107 11.30 5.16 -6.48
N LEU A 108 10.36 5.42 -5.59
CA LEU A 108 9.42 4.42 -5.07
C LEU A 108 8.07 4.61 -5.73
N PHE A 109 7.54 3.55 -6.31
CA PHE A 109 6.20 3.49 -6.89
C PHE A 109 5.30 2.60 -6.04
N PHE A 110 4.12 3.10 -5.72
CA PHE A 110 3.02 2.32 -5.17
C PHE A 110 1.93 2.21 -6.23
N ASP A 111 1.63 0.99 -6.65
CA ASP A 111 0.70 0.71 -7.74
C ASP A 111 -0.30 -0.35 -7.27
N VAL A 112 -1.57 0.00 -7.21
CA VAL A 112 -2.63 -0.92 -6.81
C VAL A 112 -3.83 -0.77 -7.72
N ALA A 113 -4.35 -1.91 -8.19
CA ALA A 113 -5.57 -2.01 -8.98
C ALA A 113 -6.60 -2.85 -8.23
N TYR A 114 -7.85 -2.43 -8.23
CA TYR A 114 -8.93 -3.15 -7.55
C TYR A 114 -10.26 -2.93 -8.27
N ASP A 115 -11.15 -3.92 -8.15
CA ASP A 115 -12.52 -3.81 -8.64
C ASP A 115 -13.49 -3.82 -7.45
N PRO A 116 -14.00 -2.64 -7.03
CA PRO A 116 -14.86 -2.55 -5.87
C PRO A 116 -16.19 -3.30 -6.04
N HIS A 117 -16.62 -3.53 -7.29
CA HIS A 117 -17.86 -4.25 -7.57
C HIS A 117 -17.76 -5.76 -7.36
N THR A 118 -16.54 -6.29 -7.23
CA THR A 118 -16.31 -7.70 -6.90
C THR A 118 -16.32 -7.97 -5.41
N ALA A 119 -16.38 -6.92 -4.57
CA ALA A 119 -16.33 -7.06 -3.12
C ALA A 119 -17.51 -7.90 -2.60
N ASP A 120 -17.21 -8.93 -1.78
CA ASP A 120 -18.21 -9.72 -1.12
C ASP A 120 -18.83 -8.93 0.05
N PRO A 121 -20.12 -8.58 0.00
CA PRO A 121 -20.77 -7.84 1.06
C PRO A 121 -20.79 -8.60 2.40
N ASN A 122 -20.64 -9.92 2.39
CA ASN A 122 -20.59 -10.72 3.60
C ASN A 122 -19.23 -10.69 4.29
N ALA A 123 -18.16 -10.36 3.55
CA ALA A 123 -16.81 -10.24 4.09
C ALA A 123 -16.60 -8.93 4.86
N ILE A 124 -17.42 -7.93 4.57
CA ILE A 124 -17.34 -6.60 5.20
C ILE A 124 -18.42 -6.51 6.26
N SER A 125 -18.03 -6.23 7.51
CA SER A 125 -18.99 -5.99 8.57
C SER A 125 -19.63 -4.61 8.35
N LEU A 126 -20.89 -4.61 7.92
CA LEU A 126 -21.66 -3.38 7.62
C LEU A 126 -22.68 -3.10 8.72
N PRO A 127 -22.92 -1.82 9.06
CA PRO A 127 -24.06 -1.43 9.87
C PRO A 127 -25.38 -1.79 9.18
N ARG A 128 -26.45 -2.02 9.97
CA ARG A 128 -27.79 -2.25 9.42
C ARG A 128 -28.20 -1.10 8.51
N PHE A 129 -28.85 -1.43 7.39
CA PHE A 129 -29.37 -0.50 6.38
C PHE A 129 -28.32 0.24 5.56
N VAL A 130 -27.05 -0.18 5.60
CA VAL A 130 -26.00 0.36 4.73
C VAL A 130 -25.76 -0.62 3.59
N SER A 131 -25.93 -0.17 2.36
CA SER A 131 -25.65 -0.97 1.17
C SER A 131 -24.16 -0.96 0.81
N LEU A 132 -23.69 -2.00 0.13
CA LEU A 132 -22.32 -2.07 -0.37
C LEU A 132 -21.99 -0.90 -1.30
N ASP A 133 -22.88 -0.53 -2.21
CA ASP A 133 -22.69 0.60 -3.13
C ASP A 133 -22.45 1.92 -2.39
N ARG A 134 -23.17 2.12 -1.29
CA ARG A 134 -22.97 3.30 -0.45
C ARG A 134 -21.60 3.29 0.24
N VAL A 135 -21.17 2.13 0.70
CA VAL A 135 -19.83 1.95 1.30
C VAL A 135 -18.76 2.24 0.27
N ILE A 136 -18.86 1.67 -0.93
CA ILE A 136 -17.92 1.92 -2.03
C ILE A 136 -17.81 3.42 -2.31
N GLY A 137 -18.95 4.12 -2.40
CA GLY A 137 -18.98 5.56 -2.61
C GLY A 137 -18.30 6.38 -1.50
N LEU A 138 -18.35 5.90 -0.27
CA LEU A 138 -17.70 6.55 0.88
C LEU A 138 -16.21 6.24 0.98
N VAL A 139 -15.82 5.01 0.66
CA VAL A 139 -14.45 4.51 0.82
C VAL A 139 -13.55 4.92 -0.34
N ARG A 140 -14.07 4.90 -1.56
CA ARG A 140 -13.30 5.15 -2.80
C ARG A 140 -12.46 6.43 -2.75
N PRO A 141 -13.01 7.62 -2.41
CA PRO A 141 -12.18 8.82 -2.33
C PRO A 141 -11.18 8.80 -1.17
N ARG A 142 -11.44 7.97 -0.14
CA ARG A 142 -10.55 7.84 1.03
C ARG A 142 -9.34 6.95 0.77
N LEU A 143 -9.46 6.00 -0.16
CA LEU A 143 -8.35 5.09 -0.48
C LEU A 143 -7.12 5.83 -0.96
N TYR A 144 -7.30 6.85 -1.80
CA TYR A 144 -6.19 7.69 -2.24
C TYR A 144 -5.53 8.43 -1.07
N ASP A 145 -6.33 9.08 -0.22
CA ASP A 145 -5.82 9.83 0.93
C ASP A 145 -5.04 8.92 1.90
N GLU A 146 -5.54 7.70 2.11
CA GLU A 146 -4.85 6.73 2.96
C GLU A 146 -3.55 6.22 2.32
N ALA A 147 -3.55 5.97 1.02
CA ALA A 147 -2.35 5.58 0.28
C ALA A 147 -1.28 6.67 0.37
N GLU A 148 -1.66 7.93 0.20
CA GLU A 148 -0.76 9.07 0.32
C GLU A 148 -0.14 9.15 1.72
N LYS A 149 -0.94 8.99 2.77
CA LYS A 149 -0.45 8.97 4.16
C LYS A 149 0.56 7.84 4.40
N VAL A 150 0.26 6.65 3.90
CA VAL A 150 1.15 5.49 4.03
C VAL A 150 2.49 5.78 3.39
N VAL A 151 2.50 6.27 2.17
CA VAL A 151 3.75 6.58 1.45
C VAL A 151 4.56 7.64 2.18
N ARG A 152 3.93 8.73 2.65
CA ARG A 152 4.62 9.79 3.40
C ARG A 152 5.25 9.29 4.68
N ARG A 153 4.54 8.48 5.46
CA ARG A 153 5.04 7.92 6.72
C ARG A 153 6.12 6.88 6.51
N LEU A 154 5.97 6.08 5.46
CA LEU A 154 6.96 5.09 5.06
C LEU A 154 8.30 5.77 4.71
N VAL A 155 8.25 6.84 3.91
CA VAL A 155 9.44 7.61 3.54
C VAL A 155 10.12 8.20 4.78
N ALA A 156 9.34 8.79 5.69
CA ALA A 156 9.87 9.35 6.94
C ALA A 156 10.58 8.29 7.79
N ASP A 157 10.02 7.10 7.87
CA ASP A 157 10.64 5.99 8.61
C ASP A 157 11.91 5.47 7.94
N ILE A 158 11.89 5.30 6.62
CA ILE A 158 13.06 4.86 5.85
C ILE A 158 14.22 5.85 5.97
N GLU A 159 13.94 7.15 5.89
CA GLU A 159 14.96 8.20 5.97
C GLU A 159 15.37 8.53 7.40
N GLY A 160 14.55 8.19 8.38
CA GLY A 160 14.79 8.50 9.79
C GLY A 160 14.47 9.95 10.16
N GLU A 161 13.82 10.71 9.28
CA GLU A 161 13.43 12.10 9.51
C GLU A 161 12.19 12.47 8.72
N THR A 162 11.44 13.47 9.22
CA THR A 162 10.27 14.01 8.53
C THR A 162 10.67 15.19 7.68
N ARG A 163 10.27 15.19 6.43
CA ARG A 163 10.46 16.30 5.48
C ARG A 163 9.25 16.44 4.57
N ASP A 164 9.16 17.52 3.82
CA ASP A 164 8.18 17.62 2.75
C ASP A 164 8.52 16.60 1.65
N VAL A 165 7.56 15.73 1.38
CA VAL A 165 7.67 14.69 0.36
C VAL A 165 6.76 15.07 -0.79
N GLU A 166 7.35 15.23 -1.97
CA GLU A 166 6.58 15.45 -3.20
C GLU A 166 6.08 14.10 -3.73
N LEU A 167 4.77 13.98 -3.83
CA LEU A 167 4.13 12.81 -4.42
C LEU A 167 3.66 13.13 -5.83
N THR A 168 4.03 12.29 -6.78
CA THR A 168 3.51 12.35 -8.14
C THR A 168 2.36 11.37 -8.26
N VAL A 169 1.20 11.87 -8.64
CA VAL A 169 0.00 11.06 -8.89
C VAL A 169 -0.03 10.73 -10.37
N HIS A 170 0.13 9.46 -10.71
CA HIS A 170 0.06 8.99 -12.09
C HIS A 170 -1.35 8.55 -12.45
N GLU A 171 -2.07 7.97 -11.49
CA GLU A 171 -3.44 7.52 -11.65
C GLU A 171 -4.15 7.50 -10.30
N GLN A 172 -5.44 7.88 -10.28
CA GLN A 172 -6.27 7.84 -9.08
C GLN A 172 -7.72 7.51 -9.45
N PRO A 173 -8.52 6.93 -8.52
CA PRO A 173 -9.90 6.59 -8.79
C PRO A 173 -10.74 7.82 -9.16
N GLY A 174 -11.60 7.69 -10.19
CA GLY A 174 -12.53 8.74 -10.62
C GLY A 174 -11.91 9.81 -11.48
N SER A 175 -10.68 9.61 -11.96
CA SER A 175 -10.03 10.51 -12.94
C SER A 175 -10.32 10.08 -14.38
#